data_9d180807d9a30ce402449425762d0f8a
#
_entry.id   9d180807d9a30ce402449425762d0f8a
#
_cell.length_a   1.000
_cell.length_b   1.000
_cell.length_c   1.000
_cell.angle_alpha   90.00
_cell.angle_beta   90.00
_cell.angle_gamma   90.00
#
_symmetry.space_group_name_H-M   'P 1'
#
loop_
_entity.id
_entity.type
_entity.pdbx_description
1 polymer ?
#
loop_
_entity_poly.entity_id
_entity_poly.type
_entity_poly.pdbx_seq_one_letter_code
_entity_poly.pdbx_strand_id
1 'polypeptide(L)'
;MEIKQIKKKVIIFTDLDETLLKENKFNHNILNNFIKTLLKKEYEIIPVTSKTYLEVIDLLKQIKYKLPFSIENGAAYYIPINYSKDYLYKKIVNSYAIKKNAIKKILNKRIFKTYLHNLKYIEYLSIEEQKKITKLNSKQLEGFNSREYSIPVLISGDKYFKKKFEETLFKYNLKIVFGGKLNNIFGLHSKLNSLRFFSYKY
;
A
#
# COMPACT_ATOMS: atom_id res chain seq x y z
N MET A 1 -18.99 -41.94 12.14
CA MET A 1 -18.64 -40.51 12.34
C MET A 1 -17.64 -40.16 11.26
N GLU A 2 -18.09 -39.60 10.13
CA GLU A 2 -17.17 -39.20 9.05
C GLU A 2 -16.42 -37.96 9.50
N ILE A 3 -15.10 -38.07 9.61
CA ILE A 3 -14.21 -36.95 9.83
C ILE A 3 -14.23 -36.14 8.54
N LYS A 4 -15.02 -35.04 8.49
CA LYS A 4 -14.94 -34.07 7.40
C LYS A 4 -13.49 -33.58 7.33
N GLN A 5 -12.76 -34.01 6.32
CA GLN A 5 -11.46 -33.43 6.02
C GLN A 5 -11.64 -31.92 5.82
N ILE A 6 -11.08 -31.13 6.74
CA ILE A 6 -11.02 -29.67 6.59
C ILE A 6 -10.06 -29.41 5.43
N LYS A 7 -10.62 -29.11 4.26
CA LYS A 7 -9.83 -28.74 3.07
C LYS A 7 -9.06 -27.46 3.40
N LYS A 8 -7.77 -27.57 3.66
CA LYS A 8 -6.91 -26.41 3.93
C LYS A 8 -6.89 -25.50 2.71
N LYS A 9 -7.40 -24.27 2.87
CA LYS A 9 -7.39 -23.25 1.82
C LYS A 9 -6.00 -22.63 1.73
N VAL A 10 -5.42 -22.58 0.54
CA VAL A 10 -4.13 -21.92 0.30
C VAL A 10 -4.37 -20.44 0.02
N ILE A 11 -3.70 -19.57 0.76
CA ILE A 11 -3.74 -18.11 0.57
C ILE A 11 -2.36 -17.67 0.11
N ILE A 12 -2.31 -16.98 -1.03
CA ILE A 12 -1.10 -16.43 -1.62
C ILE A 12 -1.10 -14.93 -1.41
N PHE A 13 -0.24 -14.45 -0.50
CA PHE A 13 0.03 -13.03 -0.35
C PHE A 13 1.13 -12.59 -1.31
N THR A 14 0.92 -11.49 -2.01
CA THR A 14 1.89 -10.98 -2.96
C THR A 14 2.00 -9.47 -2.90
N ASP A 15 3.22 -8.95 -3.05
CA ASP A 15 3.40 -7.53 -3.37
C ASP A 15 3.04 -7.30 -4.85
N LEU A 16 2.84 -6.05 -5.22
CA LEU A 16 2.58 -5.66 -6.61
C LEU A 16 3.86 -5.22 -7.31
N ASP A 17 4.54 -4.22 -6.75
CA ASP A 17 5.75 -3.66 -7.38
C ASP A 17 6.89 -4.68 -7.35
N GLU A 18 7.59 -4.81 -8.47
CA GLU A 18 8.73 -5.71 -8.70
C GLU A 18 8.45 -7.20 -8.39
N THR A 19 7.19 -7.54 -8.07
CA THR A 19 6.75 -8.92 -7.81
C THR A 19 5.78 -9.39 -8.88
N LEU A 20 4.53 -8.89 -8.87
CA LEU A 20 3.56 -9.18 -9.94
C LEU A 20 3.71 -8.21 -11.13
N LEU A 21 4.23 -7.01 -10.89
CA LEU A 21 4.42 -5.95 -11.88
C LEU A 21 5.92 -5.69 -12.05
N LYS A 22 6.53 -6.15 -13.15
CA LYS A 22 7.89 -5.75 -13.53
C LYS A 22 7.87 -4.40 -14.23
N GLU A 23 8.78 -3.50 -13.84
CA GLU A 23 8.82 -2.07 -14.23
C GLU A 23 8.77 -1.77 -15.74
N ASN A 24 9.02 -2.63 -16.67
CA ASN A 24 9.05 -2.27 -18.11
C ASN A 24 8.51 -3.34 -19.07
N LYS A 25 7.92 -4.42 -18.56
CA LYS A 25 7.41 -5.51 -19.40
C LYS A 25 6.13 -6.12 -18.83
N PHE A 26 5.17 -5.25 -18.47
CA PHE A 26 3.90 -5.74 -17.95
C PHE A 26 3.08 -6.37 -19.10
N ASN A 27 3.07 -7.68 -19.15
CA ASN A 27 2.21 -8.42 -20.06
C ASN A 27 0.94 -8.86 -19.32
N HIS A 28 -0.14 -8.13 -19.52
CA HIS A 28 -1.45 -8.41 -18.92
C HIS A 28 -1.90 -9.85 -19.17
N ASN A 29 -1.60 -10.41 -20.32
CA ASN A 29 -2.02 -11.77 -20.67
C ASN A 29 -1.30 -12.82 -19.84
N ILE A 30 0.00 -12.66 -19.59
CA ILE A 30 0.77 -13.57 -18.73
C ILE A 30 0.25 -13.53 -17.31
N LEU A 31 0.02 -12.34 -16.75
CA LEU A 31 -0.52 -12.19 -15.41
C LEU A 31 -1.93 -12.78 -15.32
N ASN A 32 -2.80 -12.51 -16.29
CA ASN A 32 -4.15 -13.06 -16.33
C ASN A 32 -4.14 -14.60 -16.35
N ASN A 33 -3.29 -15.21 -17.17
CA ASN A 33 -3.18 -16.66 -17.23
C ASN A 33 -2.65 -17.25 -15.91
N PHE A 34 -1.68 -16.58 -15.29
CA PHE A 34 -1.16 -16.99 -13.99
C PHE A 34 -2.24 -16.92 -12.90
N ILE A 35 -2.93 -15.79 -12.77
CA ILE A 35 -4.03 -15.62 -11.80
C ILE A 35 -5.13 -16.65 -12.06
N LYS A 36 -5.54 -16.85 -13.31
CA LYS A 36 -6.54 -17.85 -13.69
C LYS A 36 -6.15 -19.26 -13.27
N THR A 37 -4.88 -19.61 -13.44
CA THR A 37 -4.36 -20.93 -13.05
C THR A 37 -4.43 -21.15 -11.53
N LEU A 38 -4.08 -20.12 -10.74
CA LEU A 38 -4.14 -20.20 -9.29
C LEU A 38 -5.60 -20.27 -8.77
N LEU A 39 -6.49 -19.45 -9.34
CA LEU A 39 -7.92 -19.47 -8.99
C LEU A 39 -8.60 -20.80 -9.34
N LYS A 40 -8.22 -21.46 -10.46
CA LYS A 40 -8.68 -22.82 -10.78
C LYS A 40 -8.27 -23.86 -9.75
N LYS A 41 -7.17 -23.65 -9.04
CA LYS A 41 -6.70 -24.48 -7.92
C LYS A 41 -7.36 -24.11 -6.58
N GLU A 42 -8.37 -23.26 -6.61
CA GLU A 42 -9.08 -22.74 -5.42
C GLU A 42 -8.15 -21.97 -4.45
N TYR A 43 -7.05 -21.39 -4.94
CA TYR A 43 -6.17 -20.54 -4.13
C TYR A 43 -6.73 -19.13 -4.05
N GLU A 44 -6.66 -18.52 -2.87
CA GLU A 44 -6.93 -17.10 -2.70
C GLU A 44 -5.66 -16.30 -3.00
N ILE A 45 -5.80 -15.25 -3.81
CA ILE A 45 -4.69 -14.34 -4.13
C ILE A 45 -5.00 -12.99 -3.52
N ILE A 46 -4.10 -12.50 -2.67
CA ILE A 46 -4.31 -11.27 -1.91
C ILE A 46 -3.12 -10.33 -2.11
N PRO A 47 -3.23 -9.32 -2.98
CA PRO A 47 -2.26 -8.25 -3.07
C PRO A 47 -2.13 -7.47 -1.76
N VAL A 48 -0.88 -7.33 -1.26
CA VAL A 48 -0.54 -6.55 -0.07
C VAL A 48 0.53 -5.54 -0.44
N THR A 49 0.14 -4.31 -0.72
CA THR A 49 0.97 -3.34 -1.42
C THR A 49 1.14 -2.01 -0.69
N SER A 50 2.15 -1.25 -1.10
CA SER A 50 2.34 0.16 -0.74
C SER A 50 1.48 1.12 -1.58
N LYS A 51 0.83 0.62 -2.65
CA LYS A 51 -0.03 1.40 -3.54
C LYS A 51 -1.32 1.86 -2.87
N THR A 52 -1.94 2.87 -3.47
CA THR A 52 -3.25 3.41 -3.07
C THR A 52 -4.40 2.55 -3.59
N TYR A 53 -5.62 2.85 -3.12
CA TYR A 53 -6.83 2.20 -3.62
C TYR A 53 -7.02 2.39 -5.12
N LEU A 54 -6.83 3.62 -5.63
CA LEU A 54 -7.03 3.91 -7.06
C LEU A 54 -6.04 3.16 -7.93
N GLU A 55 -4.77 3.07 -7.52
CA GLU A 55 -3.75 2.32 -8.25
C GLU A 55 -4.09 0.82 -8.32
N VAL A 56 -4.57 0.23 -7.21
CA VAL A 56 -4.94 -1.19 -7.18
C VAL A 56 -6.21 -1.47 -7.99
N ILE A 57 -7.24 -0.62 -7.87
CA ILE A 57 -8.48 -0.80 -8.63
C ILE A 57 -8.25 -0.66 -10.14
N ASP A 58 -7.42 0.28 -10.57
CA ASP A 58 -7.07 0.42 -11.99
C ASP A 58 -6.41 -0.87 -12.52
N LEU A 59 -5.47 -1.43 -11.77
CA LEU A 59 -4.86 -2.73 -12.09
C LEU A 59 -5.88 -3.85 -12.15
N LEU A 60 -6.73 -4.01 -11.12
CA LEU A 60 -7.71 -5.09 -11.06
C LEU A 60 -8.73 -5.02 -12.19
N LYS A 61 -9.12 -3.81 -12.61
CA LYS A 61 -9.96 -3.59 -13.80
C LYS A 61 -9.26 -4.03 -15.08
N GLN A 62 -7.98 -3.71 -15.23
CA GLN A 62 -7.18 -4.10 -16.40
C GLN A 62 -7.05 -5.62 -16.52
N ILE A 63 -6.81 -6.31 -15.40
CA ILE A 63 -6.71 -7.77 -15.39
C ILE A 63 -8.07 -8.48 -15.28
N LYS A 64 -9.17 -7.73 -15.13
CA LYS A 64 -10.56 -8.24 -15.05
C LYS A 64 -10.81 -9.23 -13.91
N TYR A 65 -10.13 -9.06 -12.78
CA TYR A 65 -10.34 -9.86 -11.56
C TYR A 65 -10.75 -8.98 -10.37
N LYS A 66 -11.56 -9.57 -9.48
CA LYS A 66 -12.00 -8.96 -8.21
C LYS A 66 -11.33 -9.70 -7.06
N LEU A 67 -10.10 -9.35 -6.77
CA LEU A 67 -9.34 -9.94 -5.67
C LEU A 67 -9.52 -9.11 -4.38
N PRO A 68 -9.54 -9.73 -3.20
CA PRO A 68 -9.33 -8.99 -1.96
C PRO A 68 -7.92 -8.40 -1.95
N PHE A 69 -7.72 -7.26 -1.30
CA PHE A 69 -6.39 -6.63 -1.28
C PHE A 69 -6.21 -5.70 -0.07
N SER A 70 -4.97 -5.33 0.18
CA SER A 70 -4.58 -4.34 1.18
C SER A 70 -3.74 -3.24 0.53
N ILE A 71 -3.95 -2.00 0.98
CA ILE A 71 -3.31 -0.80 0.46
C ILE A 71 -2.40 -0.12 1.48
N GLU A 72 -1.54 0.77 0.98
CA GLU A 72 -0.69 1.66 1.78
C GLU A 72 -0.02 0.94 2.95
N ASN A 73 0.65 -0.21 2.65
CA ASN A 73 1.38 -1.03 3.62
C ASN A 73 0.52 -1.62 4.74
N GLY A 74 -0.75 -1.92 4.47
CA GLY A 74 -1.64 -2.52 5.46
C GLY A 74 -2.53 -1.52 6.20
N ALA A 75 -2.71 -0.31 5.67
CA ALA A 75 -3.56 0.71 6.25
C ALA A 75 -5.05 0.39 6.14
N ALA A 76 -5.47 -0.23 5.05
CA ALA A 76 -6.85 -0.65 4.86
C ALA A 76 -6.93 -1.93 4.03
N TYR A 77 -7.99 -2.70 4.29
CA TYR A 77 -8.30 -3.97 3.66
C TYR A 77 -9.57 -3.81 2.84
N TYR A 78 -9.59 -4.38 1.66
CA TYR A 78 -10.71 -4.33 0.74
C TYR A 78 -11.15 -5.74 0.39
N ILE A 79 -12.43 -6.03 0.65
CA ILE A 79 -13.05 -7.32 0.41
C ILE A 79 -14.09 -7.13 -0.67
N PRO A 80 -14.05 -7.90 -1.78
CA PRO A 80 -15.06 -7.81 -2.82
C PRO A 80 -16.47 -8.03 -2.24
N ILE A 81 -17.43 -7.19 -2.63
CA ILE A 81 -18.84 -7.43 -2.37
C ILE A 81 -19.33 -8.33 -3.51
N ASN A 82 -19.73 -9.56 -3.16
CA ASN A 82 -20.18 -10.55 -4.14
C ASN A 82 -21.43 -10.07 -4.89
N TYR A 83 -21.58 -10.53 -6.14
CA TYR A 83 -22.73 -10.35 -7.04
C TYR A 83 -22.84 -9.04 -7.82
N SER A 84 -22.00 -8.04 -7.62
CA SER A 84 -21.99 -6.86 -8.47
C SER A 84 -21.07 -7.04 -9.69
N LYS A 85 -21.51 -6.57 -10.88
CA LYS A 85 -20.62 -6.44 -12.05
C LYS A 85 -19.57 -5.34 -11.81
N ASP A 86 -19.85 -4.40 -10.90
CA ASP A 86 -18.98 -3.31 -10.54
C ASP A 86 -17.87 -3.75 -9.57
N TYR A 87 -16.78 -2.97 -9.53
CA TYR A 87 -15.67 -3.17 -8.59
C TYR A 87 -16.01 -2.57 -7.22
N LEU A 88 -17.06 -3.12 -6.57
CA LEU A 88 -17.49 -2.71 -5.24
C LEU A 88 -16.76 -3.51 -4.16
N TYR A 89 -16.28 -2.83 -3.15
CA TYR A 89 -15.51 -3.39 -2.05
C TYR A 89 -15.99 -2.87 -0.70
N LYS A 90 -16.04 -3.76 0.29
CA LYS A 90 -16.15 -3.39 1.69
C LYS A 90 -14.75 -2.98 2.18
N LYS A 91 -14.61 -1.71 2.59
CA LYS A 91 -13.40 -1.17 3.20
C LYS A 91 -13.38 -1.45 4.70
N ILE A 92 -12.27 -1.96 5.22
CA ILE A 92 -11.99 -2.13 6.65
C ILE A 92 -10.67 -1.43 6.93
N VAL A 93 -10.67 -0.46 7.82
CA VAL A 93 -9.46 0.30 8.17
C VAL A 93 -8.74 -0.39 9.32
N ASN A 94 -7.41 -0.50 9.21
CA ASN A 94 -6.56 -1.01 10.27
C ASN A 94 -6.56 -0.05 11.46
N SER A 95 -6.70 -0.56 12.68
CA SER A 95 -6.73 0.24 13.92
C SER A 95 -5.46 1.07 14.17
N TYR A 96 -4.32 0.64 13.63
CA TYR A 96 -3.05 1.37 13.69
C TYR A 96 -2.85 2.35 12.53
N ALA A 97 -3.80 2.45 11.60
CA ALA A 97 -3.70 3.41 10.50
C ALA A 97 -4.12 4.81 10.96
N ILE A 98 -3.34 5.79 10.56
CA ILE A 98 -3.61 7.22 10.84
C ILE A 98 -3.86 7.90 9.51
N LYS A 99 -4.96 8.66 9.40
CA LYS A 99 -5.29 9.40 8.17
C LYS A 99 -4.23 10.46 7.85
N LYS A 100 -3.92 10.64 6.57
CA LYS A 100 -2.93 11.60 6.07
C LYS A 100 -3.06 13.00 6.69
N ASN A 101 -4.28 13.52 6.80
CA ASN A 101 -4.51 14.83 7.41
C ASN A 101 -4.14 14.88 8.91
N ALA A 102 -4.34 13.79 9.65
CA ALA A 102 -3.91 13.70 11.04
C ALA A 102 -2.39 13.58 11.15
N ILE A 103 -1.74 12.84 10.24
CA ILE A 103 -0.27 12.80 10.15
C ILE A 103 0.29 14.20 9.91
N LYS A 104 -0.27 14.98 8.96
CA LYS A 104 0.15 16.37 8.71
C LYS A 104 0.00 17.25 9.94
N LYS A 105 -1.11 17.14 10.68
CA LYS A 105 -1.31 17.88 11.93
C LYS A 105 -0.24 17.51 12.98
N ILE A 106 0.15 16.25 13.08
CA ILE A 106 1.22 15.80 13.98
C ILE A 106 2.56 16.41 13.57
N LEU A 107 2.92 16.33 12.28
CA LEU A 107 4.19 16.84 11.76
C LEU A 107 4.31 18.37 11.85
N ASN A 108 3.21 19.09 11.97
CA ASN A 108 3.20 20.55 12.20
C ASN A 108 3.48 20.95 13.67
N LYS A 109 3.57 19.99 14.60
CA LYS A 109 3.91 20.31 16.00
C LYS A 109 5.33 20.86 16.12
N ARG A 110 5.55 21.73 17.13
CA ARG A 110 6.84 22.41 17.37
C ARG A 110 8.05 21.46 17.38
N ILE A 111 7.88 20.25 17.93
CA ILE A 111 8.95 19.24 18.03
C ILE A 111 9.48 18.79 16.66
N PHE A 112 8.67 18.87 15.62
CA PHE A 112 9.07 18.47 14.26
C PHE A 112 9.71 19.60 13.46
N LYS A 113 9.65 20.86 13.92
CA LYS A 113 10.18 22.01 13.16
C LYS A 113 11.65 21.85 12.77
N THR A 114 12.47 21.27 13.66
CA THR A 114 13.90 21.01 13.42
C THR A 114 14.16 20.00 12.30
N TYR A 115 13.17 19.16 11.97
CA TYR A 115 13.29 18.15 10.92
C TYR A 115 12.76 18.63 9.57
N LEU A 116 11.91 19.67 9.52
CA LEU A 116 11.20 20.08 8.30
C LEU A 116 12.15 20.51 7.18
N HIS A 117 13.29 21.13 7.49
CA HIS A 117 14.28 21.54 6.49
C HIS A 117 14.89 20.36 5.72
N ASN A 118 14.88 19.16 6.32
CA ASN A 118 15.40 17.95 5.72
C ASN A 118 14.31 17.09 5.05
N LEU A 119 13.04 17.53 5.08
CA LEU A 119 11.92 16.83 4.51
C LEU A 119 11.39 17.57 3.27
N LYS A 120 11.32 16.87 2.16
CA LYS A 120 10.66 17.37 0.94
C LYS A 120 9.43 16.50 0.66
N TYR A 121 8.26 17.07 0.83
CA TYR A 121 6.98 16.38 0.61
C TYR A 121 6.73 16.28 -0.90
N ILE A 122 6.50 15.08 -1.42
CA ILE A 122 6.31 14.87 -2.86
C ILE A 122 5.07 15.60 -3.36
N GLU A 123 3.99 15.61 -2.60
CA GLU A 123 2.71 16.24 -2.99
C GLU A 123 2.79 17.77 -3.14
N TYR A 124 3.83 18.43 -2.63
CA TYR A 124 4.02 19.88 -2.76
C TYR A 124 4.94 20.27 -3.89
N LEU A 125 5.50 19.30 -4.61
CA LEU A 125 6.34 19.54 -5.78
C LEU A 125 5.47 19.80 -7.01
N SER A 126 6.05 20.46 -8.03
CA SER A 126 5.42 20.56 -9.35
C SER A 126 5.19 19.17 -9.95
N ILE A 127 4.24 19.06 -10.86
CA ILE A 127 3.93 17.79 -11.53
C ILE A 127 5.15 17.24 -12.26
N GLU A 128 5.95 18.11 -12.88
CA GLU A 128 7.18 17.75 -13.56
C GLU A 128 8.23 17.16 -12.62
N GLU A 129 8.41 17.77 -11.44
CA GLU A 129 9.31 17.24 -10.41
C GLU A 129 8.80 15.89 -9.88
N GLN A 130 7.48 15.78 -9.61
CA GLN A 130 6.88 14.51 -9.18
C GLN A 130 7.13 13.41 -10.22
N LYS A 131 6.90 13.67 -11.51
CA LYS A 131 7.18 12.73 -12.61
C LYS A 131 8.66 12.33 -12.66
N LYS A 132 9.57 13.30 -12.53
CA LYS A 132 11.01 13.05 -12.54
C LYS A 132 11.45 12.13 -11.41
N ILE A 133 10.90 12.33 -10.20
CA ILE A 133 11.25 11.56 -9.01
C ILE A 133 10.60 10.18 -9.03
N THR A 134 9.29 10.12 -9.29
CA THR A 134 8.51 8.88 -9.19
C THR A 134 8.61 8.00 -10.43
N LYS A 135 8.98 8.57 -11.58
CA LYS A 135 8.93 7.95 -12.92
C LYS A 135 7.51 7.59 -13.38
N LEU A 136 6.49 8.18 -12.77
CA LEU A 136 5.09 7.97 -13.09
C LEU A 136 4.61 8.97 -14.16
N ASN A 137 3.69 8.54 -15.02
CA ASN A 137 2.97 9.45 -15.92
C ASN A 137 1.84 10.20 -15.18
N SER A 138 1.17 11.15 -15.85
CA SER A 138 0.15 12.00 -15.24
C SER A 138 -0.99 11.19 -14.60
N LYS A 139 -1.52 10.18 -15.29
CA LYS A 139 -2.61 9.32 -14.81
C LYS A 139 -2.17 8.50 -13.58
N GLN A 140 -0.97 7.97 -13.61
CA GLN A 140 -0.42 7.23 -12.48
C GLN A 140 -0.19 8.13 -11.26
N LEU A 141 0.19 9.41 -11.47
CA LEU A 141 0.35 10.38 -10.39
C LEU A 141 -0.97 10.71 -9.68
N GLU A 142 -2.10 10.73 -10.38
CA GLU A 142 -3.41 10.88 -9.74
C GLU A 142 -3.66 9.76 -8.73
N GLY A 143 -3.42 8.51 -9.16
CA GLY A 143 -3.48 7.36 -8.26
C GLY A 143 -2.50 7.48 -7.09
N PHE A 144 -1.24 7.77 -7.36
CA PHE A 144 -0.20 7.95 -6.35
C PHE A 144 -0.55 9.04 -5.33
N ASN A 145 -1.09 10.17 -5.76
CA ASN A 145 -1.46 11.31 -4.91
C ASN A 145 -2.76 11.09 -4.11
N SER A 146 -3.56 10.08 -4.44
CA SER A 146 -4.80 9.72 -3.74
C SER A 146 -4.59 9.06 -2.36
N ARG A 147 -3.36 9.10 -1.82
CA ARG A 147 -3.02 8.49 -0.53
C ARG A 147 -3.88 9.01 0.62
N GLU A 148 -4.41 8.08 1.40
CA GLU A 148 -5.25 8.40 2.55
C GLU A 148 -4.50 8.23 3.90
N TYR A 149 -3.47 7.39 3.96
CA TYR A 149 -2.85 6.93 5.22
C TYR A 149 -1.33 7.07 5.24
N SER A 150 -0.73 7.60 4.19
CA SER A 150 0.73 7.75 4.10
C SER A 150 1.13 9.08 3.44
N ILE A 151 2.33 9.54 3.76
CA ILE A 151 2.94 10.73 3.17
C ILE A 151 4.29 10.34 2.59
N PRO A 152 4.44 10.32 1.25
CA PRO A 152 5.73 10.12 0.62
C PRO A 152 6.60 11.37 0.73
N VAL A 153 7.85 11.16 1.15
CA VAL A 153 8.83 12.23 1.35
C VAL A 153 10.20 11.82 0.81
N LEU A 154 10.99 12.82 0.43
CA LEU A 154 12.44 12.69 0.38
C LEU A 154 12.98 13.20 1.70
N ILE A 155 13.96 12.49 2.26
CA ILE A 155 14.61 12.87 3.50
C ILE A 155 16.12 12.99 3.26
N SER A 156 16.68 14.16 3.59
CA SER A 156 18.12 14.40 3.65
C SER A 156 18.61 14.28 5.09
N GLY A 157 19.93 14.31 5.26
CA GLY A 157 20.55 14.18 6.57
C GLY A 157 21.26 12.83 6.76
N ASP A 158 22.14 12.81 7.77
CA ASP A 158 22.93 11.64 8.10
C ASP A 158 22.14 10.54 8.82
N LYS A 159 22.79 9.46 9.16
CA LYS A 159 22.19 8.32 9.85
C LYS A 159 21.66 8.69 11.24
N TYR A 160 22.38 9.58 11.97
CA TYR A 160 21.97 10.02 13.29
C TYR A 160 20.69 10.84 13.24
N PHE A 161 20.63 11.82 12.32
CA PHE A 161 19.43 12.61 12.07
C PHE A 161 18.20 11.71 11.74
N LYS A 162 18.35 10.77 10.81
CA LYS A 162 17.28 9.85 10.43
C LYS A 162 16.78 9.01 11.59
N LYS A 163 17.70 8.50 12.42
CA LYS A 163 17.35 7.76 13.64
C LYS A 163 16.59 8.61 14.65
N LYS A 164 17.04 9.83 14.91
CA LYS A 164 16.35 10.76 15.83
C LYS A 164 14.95 11.15 15.32
N PHE A 165 14.82 11.33 14.01
CA PHE A 165 13.52 11.61 13.41
C PHE A 165 12.57 10.41 13.56
N GLU A 166 13.04 9.19 13.31
CA GLU A 166 12.26 7.95 13.50
C GLU A 166 11.82 7.78 14.96
N GLU A 167 12.72 7.96 15.94
CA GLU A 167 12.41 7.92 17.36
C GLU A 167 11.35 8.97 17.74
N THR A 168 11.43 10.16 17.14
CA THR A 168 10.46 11.23 17.38
C THR A 168 9.10 10.89 16.80
N LEU A 169 9.05 10.35 15.58
CA LEU A 169 7.81 9.88 14.94
C LEU A 169 7.13 8.80 15.79
N PHE A 170 7.90 7.85 16.31
CA PHE A 170 7.39 6.75 17.10
C PHE A 170 6.64 7.19 18.36
N LYS A 171 7.08 8.26 19.01
CA LYS A 171 6.40 8.88 20.18
C LYS A 171 4.98 9.39 19.84
N TYR A 172 4.68 9.57 18.56
CA TYR A 172 3.37 10.01 18.05
C TYR A 172 2.61 8.92 17.27
N ASN A 173 2.97 7.65 17.50
CA ASN A 173 2.41 6.49 16.80
C ASN A 173 2.60 6.55 15.28
N LEU A 174 3.65 7.21 14.82
CA LEU A 174 4.06 7.27 13.43
C LEU A 174 5.37 6.51 13.25
N LYS A 175 5.59 6.04 12.04
CA LYS A 175 6.88 5.51 11.61
C LYS A 175 7.22 5.99 10.21
N ILE A 176 8.49 5.89 9.85
CA ILE A 176 8.98 6.08 8.51
C ILE A 176 9.56 4.77 7.99
N VAL A 177 9.27 4.42 6.75
CA VAL A 177 9.93 3.32 6.07
C VAL A 177 10.83 3.92 4.99
N PHE A 178 12.11 3.62 5.12
CA PHE A 178 13.13 4.01 4.15
C PHE A 178 13.06 3.02 2.98
N GLY A 179 12.47 3.46 1.88
CA GLY A 179 12.38 2.69 0.63
C GLY A 179 13.36 3.20 -0.42
N GLY A 180 13.47 2.50 -1.56
CA GLY A 180 14.45 2.81 -2.60
C GLY A 180 14.46 4.28 -3.04
N LYS A 181 13.44 4.74 -3.76
CA LYS A 181 13.36 6.13 -4.28
C LYS A 181 12.68 7.10 -3.31
N LEU A 182 11.69 6.63 -2.56
CA LEU A 182 10.88 7.44 -1.66
C LEU A 182 10.78 6.82 -0.29
N ASN A 183 10.74 7.66 0.73
CA ASN A 183 10.42 7.26 2.09
C ASN A 183 8.95 7.56 2.36
N ASN A 184 8.31 6.77 3.21
CA ASN A 184 6.90 6.96 3.53
C ASN A 184 6.70 7.09 5.03
N ILE A 185 6.01 8.17 5.45
CA ILE A 185 5.58 8.40 6.84
C ILE A 185 4.13 7.95 6.96
N PHE A 186 3.83 7.10 7.94
CA PHE A 186 2.49 6.57 8.20
C PHE A 186 2.35 6.06 9.64
N GLY A 187 1.15 5.59 10.03
CA GLY A 187 0.87 5.02 11.34
C GLY A 187 1.64 3.71 11.60
N LEU A 188 1.42 3.07 12.75
CA LEU A 188 2.14 1.84 13.13
C LEU A 188 1.67 0.58 12.40
N HIS A 189 0.69 0.68 11.50
CA HIS A 189 0.26 -0.45 10.65
C HIS A 189 1.41 -1.01 9.79
N SER A 190 1.26 -2.24 9.31
CA SER A 190 2.24 -2.91 8.47
C SER A 190 1.60 -3.95 7.55
N LYS A 191 2.32 -4.39 6.53
CA LYS A 191 1.90 -5.51 5.67
C LYS A 191 1.60 -6.79 6.50
N LEU A 192 2.30 -7.00 7.63
CA LEU A 192 2.05 -8.14 8.52
C LEU A 192 0.62 -8.11 9.11
N ASN A 193 0.09 -6.92 9.41
CA ASN A 193 -1.30 -6.81 9.86
C ASN A 193 -2.28 -7.29 8.78
N SER A 194 -1.97 -7.05 7.51
CA SER A 194 -2.78 -7.56 6.39
C SER A 194 -2.76 -9.08 6.30
N LEU A 195 -1.57 -9.68 6.43
CA LEU A 195 -1.43 -11.12 6.43
C LEU A 195 -2.28 -11.75 7.54
N ARG A 196 -2.13 -11.25 8.77
CA ARG A 196 -2.93 -11.73 9.93
C ARG A 196 -4.44 -11.58 9.70
N PHE A 197 -4.87 -10.40 9.23
CA PHE A 197 -6.29 -10.13 8.98
C PHE A 197 -6.88 -11.11 7.96
N PHE A 198 -6.24 -11.29 6.83
CA PHE A 198 -6.76 -12.15 5.76
C PHE A 198 -6.61 -13.64 6.09
N SER A 199 -5.53 -14.07 6.76
CA SER A 199 -5.38 -15.45 7.23
C SER A 199 -6.43 -15.85 8.26
N TYR A 200 -6.92 -14.90 9.05
CA TYR A 200 -8.03 -15.15 9.98
C TYR A 200 -9.39 -15.19 9.27
N LYS A 201 -9.53 -14.41 8.19
CA LYS A 201 -10.79 -14.27 7.47
C LYS A 201 -11.08 -15.41 6.51
N TYR A 202 -10.07 -15.97 5.85
CA TYR A 202 -10.16 -16.99 4.79
C TYR A 202 -9.61 -18.33 5.23
#